data_88c66d16d688eb4a89f731c34771f3d4
#
_entry.id   88c66d16d688eb4a89f731c34771f3d4
#
_cell.length_a   1.000
_cell.length_b   1.000
_cell.length_c   1.000
_cell.angle_alpha   90.00
_cell.angle_beta   90.00
_cell.angle_gamma   90.00
#
_symmetry.space_group_name_H-M   'P 1'
#
loop_
_entity.id
_entity.type
_entity.pdbx_description
1 polymer ?
#
loop_
_entity_poly.entity_id
_entity_poly.type
_entity_poly.pdbx_seq_one_letter_code
_entity_poly.pdbx_strand_id
1 'polypeptide(L)'
;YAAEYDLDPLLVYSFIRTESGFDPGATSSVDARGLMQMTEETFLWLRSKLGLGEEVSFGDLYDPDVSIRFGCYYLHLCLVRYNGDISTAAAAYHSGWGTVDALLQKEEHSEDGLTLSGFPYNQMHHYVEKITACYGVYTRLYGTP
;
A
#
# COMPACT_ATOMS: atom_id res chain seq x y z
N TYR A 1 13.58 0.47 -5.94
CA TYR A 1 12.69 1.35 -5.15
C TYR A 1 12.43 0.86 -3.72
N ALA A 2 12.40 -0.47 -3.50
CA ALA A 2 12.27 -0.98 -2.13
C ALA A 2 13.42 -0.49 -1.25
N ALA A 3 14.64 -0.59 -1.72
CA ALA A 3 15.82 -0.10 -0.99
C ALA A 3 15.81 1.43 -0.82
N GLU A 4 15.36 2.17 -1.83
CA GLU A 4 15.27 3.64 -1.79
C GLU A 4 14.30 4.13 -0.71
N TYR A 5 13.23 3.39 -0.48
CA TYR A 5 12.19 3.75 0.49
C TYR A 5 12.19 2.89 1.76
N ASP A 6 13.30 2.21 2.03
CA ASP A 6 13.50 1.40 3.24
C ASP A 6 12.40 0.33 3.43
N LEU A 7 12.09 -0.39 2.35
CA LEU A 7 11.07 -1.44 2.33
C LEU A 7 11.69 -2.83 2.11
N ASP A 8 11.08 -3.83 2.71
CA ASP A 8 11.35 -5.23 2.34
C ASP A 8 10.78 -5.50 0.93
N PRO A 9 11.61 -5.91 -0.05
CA PRO A 9 11.11 -6.22 -1.39
C PRO A 9 10.05 -7.31 -1.41
N LEU A 10 10.06 -8.26 -0.48
CA LEU A 10 9.03 -9.30 -0.39
C LEU A 10 7.67 -8.74 0.02
N LEU A 11 7.67 -7.69 0.84
CA LEU A 11 6.45 -6.95 1.16
C LEU A 11 5.92 -6.20 -0.09
N VAL A 12 6.79 -5.55 -0.84
CA VAL A 12 6.41 -4.87 -2.09
C VAL A 12 5.81 -5.86 -3.09
N TYR A 13 6.42 -7.03 -3.28
CA TYR A 13 5.85 -8.09 -4.12
C TYR A 13 4.47 -8.56 -3.64
N SER A 14 4.25 -8.59 -2.34
CA SER A 14 2.96 -8.98 -1.78
C SER A 14 1.86 -7.97 -2.12
N PHE A 15 2.18 -6.68 -2.11
CA PHE A 15 1.27 -5.62 -2.58
C PHE A 15 1.00 -5.73 -4.07
N ILE A 16 2.02 -5.90 -4.90
CA ILE A 16 1.87 -6.03 -6.37
C ILE A 16 0.97 -7.24 -6.70
N ARG A 17 1.23 -8.39 -6.07
CA ARG A 17 0.41 -9.58 -6.28
C ARG A 17 -1.05 -9.36 -5.88
N THR A 18 -1.29 -8.76 -4.73
CA THR A 18 -2.64 -8.53 -4.22
C THR A 18 -3.39 -7.49 -5.05
N GLU A 19 -2.72 -6.42 -5.46
CA GLU A 19 -3.33 -5.31 -6.19
C GLU A 19 -3.62 -5.64 -7.66
N SER A 20 -2.68 -6.24 -8.36
CA SER A 20 -2.79 -6.42 -9.82
C SER A 20 -2.49 -7.83 -10.31
N GLY A 21 -2.01 -8.73 -9.46
CA GLY A 21 -1.51 -10.03 -9.90
C GLY A 21 -0.33 -9.92 -10.87
N PHE A 22 0.50 -8.87 -10.71
CA PHE A 22 1.61 -8.53 -11.60
C PHE A 22 1.18 -8.09 -13.01
N ASP A 23 -0.05 -7.60 -13.19
CA ASP A 23 -0.51 -7.03 -14.45
C ASP A 23 -0.25 -5.51 -14.49
N PRO A 24 0.72 -5.04 -15.32
CA PRO A 24 1.01 -3.61 -15.39
C PRO A 24 -0.11 -2.79 -16.04
N GLY A 25 -0.99 -3.44 -16.81
CA GLY A 25 -2.15 -2.80 -17.45
C GLY A 25 -3.42 -2.81 -16.62
N ALA A 26 -3.37 -3.29 -15.36
CA ALA A 26 -4.56 -3.41 -14.53
C ALA A 26 -5.21 -2.05 -14.24
N THR A 27 -6.55 -2.01 -14.37
CA THR A 27 -7.38 -0.86 -14.00
C THR A 27 -8.60 -1.36 -13.22
N SER A 28 -8.80 -0.82 -12.01
CA SER A 28 -9.94 -1.20 -11.17
C SER A 28 -11.23 -0.45 -11.53
N SER A 29 -12.34 -0.84 -10.91
CA SER A 29 -13.64 -0.17 -11.06
C SER A 29 -13.65 1.28 -10.59
N VAL A 30 -12.68 1.69 -9.76
CA VAL A 30 -12.49 3.06 -9.28
C VAL A 30 -11.31 3.76 -9.97
N ASP A 31 -10.89 3.24 -11.13
CA ASP A 31 -9.77 3.75 -11.93
C ASP A 31 -8.43 3.78 -11.19
N ALA A 32 -8.21 2.86 -10.26
CA ALA A 32 -6.87 2.62 -9.74
C ALA A 32 -6.03 1.89 -10.79
N ARG A 33 -4.79 2.31 -11.04
CA ARG A 33 -4.00 1.91 -12.20
C ARG A 33 -2.67 1.28 -11.84
N GLY A 34 -2.25 0.33 -12.67
CA GLY A 34 -0.92 -0.25 -12.71
C GLY A 34 -0.67 -1.34 -11.68
N LEU A 35 0.60 -1.72 -11.55
CA LEU A 35 1.02 -2.83 -10.68
C LEU A 35 0.62 -2.68 -9.22
N MET A 36 0.65 -1.46 -8.70
CA MET A 36 0.36 -1.17 -7.29
C MET A 36 -0.97 -0.42 -7.08
N GLN A 37 -1.79 -0.32 -8.15
CA GLN A 37 -3.17 0.16 -8.11
C GLN A 37 -3.34 1.48 -7.38
N MET A 38 -2.88 2.55 -8.00
CA MET A 38 -2.99 3.90 -7.43
C MET A 38 -4.11 4.69 -8.08
N THR A 39 -4.93 5.36 -7.28
CA THR A 39 -5.96 6.28 -7.76
C THR A 39 -5.34 7.63 -8.14
N GLU A 40 -6.07 8.41 -8.95
CA GLU A 40 -5.59 9.72 -9.41
C GLU A 40 -5.35 10.70 -8.24
N GLU A 41 -6.25 10.73 -7.27
CA GLU A 41 -6.11 11.60 -6.09
C GLU A 41 -4.81 11.33 -5.33
N THR A 42 -4.54 10.06 -5.02
CA THR A 42 -3.30 9.65 -4.34
C THR A 42 -2.08 9.94 -5.21
N PHE A 43 -2.15 9.64 -6.50
CA PHE A 43 -1.06 9.92 -7.45
C PHE A 43 -0.70 11.41 -7.47
N LEU A 44 -1.66 12.30 -7.60
CA LEU A 44 -1.42 13.75 -7.65
C LEU A 44 -0.80 14.27 -6.34
N TRP A 45 -1.27 13.77 -5.22
CA TRP A 45 -0.70 14.12 -3.92
C TRP A 45 0.76 13.67 -3.79
N LEU A 46 1.05 12.41 -4.15
CA LEU A 46 2.43 11.87 -4.11
C LEU A 46 3.34 12.56 -5.12
N ARG A 47 2.84 12.86 -6.32
CA ARG A 47 3.59 13.61 -7.34
C ARG A 47 4.08 14.94 -6.79
N SER A 48 3.20 15.67 -6.11
CA SER A 48 3.54 16.92 -5.44
C SER A 48 4.59 16.71 -4.33
N LYS A 49 4.41 15.69 -3.49
CA LYS A 49 5.39 15.38 -2.42
C LYS A 49 6.77 15.00 -2.95
N LEU A 50 6.83 14.34 -4.12
CA LEU A 50 8.08 13.99 -4.78
C LEU A 50 8.72 15.17 -5.52
N GLY A 51 8.05 16.32 -5.59
CA GLY A 51 8.53 17.48 -6.32
C GLY A 51 8.52 17.31 -7.85
N LEU A 52 7.69 16.39 -8.35
CA LEU A 52 7.55 16.12 -9.78
C LEU A 52 6.45 17.00 -10.39
N GLY A 53 6.65 17.41 -11.64
CA GLY A 53 5.72 18.23 -12.39
C GLY A 53 4.80 17.40 -13.31
N GLU A 54 4.17 18.09 -14.25
CA GLU A 54 3.20 17.49 -15.18
C GLU A 54 3.85 16.56 -16.23
N GLU A 55 5.18 16.52 -16.28
CA GLU A 55 5.93 15.56 -17.12
C GLU A 55 5.66 14.11 -16.69
N VAL A 56 5.21 13.87 -15.46
CA VAL A 56 4.73 12.57 -14.99
C VAL A 56 3.22 12.64 -14.82
N SER A 57 2.49 11.90 -15.66
CA SER A 57 1.02 11.91 -15.68
C SER A 57 0.43 10.67 -15.02
N PHE A 58 -0.86 10.74 -14.69
CA PHE A 58 -1.60 9.60 -14.14
C PHE A 58 -1.58 8.38 -15.07
N GLY A 59 -1.59 8.60 -16.41
CA GLY A 59 -1.47 7.54 -17.41
C GLY A 59 -0.13 6.79 -17.36
N ASP A 60 0.92 7.40 -16.84
CA ASP A 60 2.23 6.76 -16.71
C ASP A 60 2.27 5.66 -15.66
N LEU A 61 1.24 5.53 -14.82
CA LEU A 61 1.11 4.41 -13.86
C LEU A 61 1.03 3.04 -14.52
N TYR A 62 0.76 2.95 -15.81
CA TYR A 62 0.86 1.70 -16.57
C TYR A 62 2.32 1.32 -16.89
N ASP A 63 3.27 2.24 -16.73
CA ASP A 63 4.69 1.92 -16.75
C ASP A 63 5.09 1.32 -15.40
N PRO A 64 5.65 0.08 -15.38
CA PRO A 64 6.08 -0.55 -14.13
C PRO A 64 7.02 0.29 -13.28
N ASP A 65 7.95 1.03 -13.88
CA ASP A 65 8.88 1.89 -13.16
C ASP A 65 8.13 2.97 -12.36
N VAL A 66 7.19 3.65 -12.99
CA VAL A 66 6.39 4.71 -12.35
C VAL A 66 5.47 4.12 -11.27
N SER A 67 4.75 3.04 -11.59
CA SER A 67 3.83 2.41 -10.63
C SER A 67 4.55 1.92 -9.37
N ILE A 68 5.69 1.24 -9.54
CA ILE A 68 6.46 0.72 -8.40
C ILE A 68 7.05 1.86 -7.58
N ARG A 69 7.57 2.90 -8.21
CA ARG A 69 8.10 4.07 -7.50
C ARG A 69 7.05 4.74 -6.62
N PHE A 70 5.90 5.07 -7.19
CA PHE A 70 4.80 5.72 -6.46
C PHE A 70 4.21 4.80 -5.39
N GLY A 71 4.00 3.53 -5.71
CA GLY A 71 3.49 2.55 -4.76
C GLY A 71 4.42 2.30 -3.59
N CYS A 72 5.72 2.16 -3.83
CA CYS A 72 6.73 2.03 -2.77
C CYS A 72 6.77 3.27 -1.88
N TYR A 73 6.74 4.46 -2.48
CA TYR A 73 6.71 5.69 -1.70
C TYR A 73 5.47 5.78 -0.82
N TYR A 74 4.28 5.47 -1.35
CA TYR A 74 3.05 5.47 -0.56
C TYR A 74 3.07 4.42 0.56
N LEU A 75 3.55 3.22 0.28
CA LEU A 75 3.70 2.17 1.29
C LEU A 75 4.67 2.60 2.41
N HIS A 76 5.80 3.21 2.04
CA HIS A 76 6.73 3.79 3.00
C HIS A 76 6.04 4.80 3.92
N LEU A 77 5.29 5.75 3.34
CA LEU A 77 4.55 6.75 4.12
C LEU A 77 3.52 6.12 5.06
N CYS A 78 2.83 5.07 4.61
CA CYS A 78 1.91 4.33 5.47
C CYS A 78 2.63 3.65 6.64
N LEU A 79 3.76 2.99 6.39
CA LEU A 79 4.54 2.33 7.44
C LEU A 79 5.10 3.33 8.45
N VAL A 80 5.62 4.46 7.99
CA VAL A 80 6.10 5.53 8.88
C VAL A 80 4.97 6.07 9.75
N ARG A 81 3.81 6.32 9.16
CA ARG A 81 2.65 6.88 9.88
C ARG A 81 2.13 5.93 10.97
N TYR A 82 2.14 4.64 10.73
CA TYR A 82 1.56 3.62 11.63
C TYR A 82 2.62 2.78 12.33
N ASN A 83 3.75 3.38 12.62
CA ASN A 83 4.78 2.83 13.51
C ASN A 83 5.36 1.49 13.04
N GLY A 84 5.41 1.27 11.73
CA GLY A 84 5.94 0.05 11.11
C GLY A 84 5.00 -1.15 11.14
N ASP A 85 3.76 -0.99 11.64
CA ASP A 85 2.78 -2.09 11.67
C ASP A 85 2.23 -2.38 10.28
N ILE A 86 2.61 -3.53 9.72
CA ILE A 86 2.28 -3.93 8.35
C ILE A 86 0.77 -4.01 8.14
N SER A 87 0.04 -4.59 9.09
CA SER A 87 -1.41 -4.76 8.95
C SER A 87 -2.15 -3.42 8.93
N THR A 88 -1.77 -2.49 9.81
CA THR A 88 -2.35 -1.13 9.83
C THR A 88 -1.96 -0.34 8.58
N ALA A 89 -0.70 -0.44 8.15
CA ALA A 89 -0.23 0.19 6.91
C ALA A 89 -0.96 -0.35 5.67
N ALA A 90 -1.18 -1.66 5.60
CA ALA A 90 -1.95 -2.29 4.51
C ALA A 90 -3.41 -1.81 4.51
N ALA A 91 -4.04 -1.73 5.67
CA ALA A 91 -5.39 -1.17 5.79
C ALA A 91 -5.45 0.27 5.29
N ALA A 92 -4.46 1.09 5.63
CA ALA A 92 -4.36 2.49 5.19
C ALA A 92 -4.07 2.62 3.70
N TYR A 93 -3.22 1.77 3.15
CA TYR A 93 -2.95 1.72 1.71
C TYR A 93 -4.24 1.48 0.92
N HIS A 94 -5.06 0.54 1.38
CA HIS A 94 -6.33 0.16 0.75
C HIS A 94 -7.44 1.19 0.96
N SER A 95 -7.62 1.65 2.21
CA SER A 95 -8.83 2.40 2.64
C SER A 95 -8.58 3.89 2.89
N GLY A 96 -7.31 4.32 2.83
CA GLY A 96 -6.91 5.70 3.10
C GLY A 96 -6.61 5.98 4.58
N TRP A 97 -5.83 7.01 4.81
CA TRP A 97 -5.40 7.42 6.15
C TRP A 97 -6.56 7.89 7.03
N GLY A 98 -7.52 8.63 6.43
CA GLY A 98 -8.66 9.15 7.17
C GLY A 98 -9.51 8.05 7.80
N THR A 99 -9.76 6.97 7.07
CA THR A 99 -10.51 5.81 7.55
C THR A 99 -9.77 5.12 8.69
N VAL A 100 -8.48 4.85 8.53
CA VAL A 100 -7.67 4.19 9.57
C VAL A 100 -7.53 5.08 10.80
N ASP A 101 -7.23 6.37 10.62
CA ASP A 101 -7.09 7.30 11.74
C ASP A 101 -8.38 7.39 12.58
N ALA A 102 -9.55 7.36 11.93
CA ALA A 102 -10.84 7.32 12.63
C ALA A 102 -11.03 6.04 13.45
N LEU A 103 -10.59 4.89 12.91
CA LEU A 103 -10.65 3.61 13.64
C LEU A 103 -9.69 3.58 14.84
N LEU A 104 -8.53 4.20 14.74
CA LEU A 104 -7.56 4.28 15.84
C LEU A 104 -8.07 5.03 17.06
N GLN A 105 -9.09 5.88 16.90
CA GLN A 105 -9.74 6.61 18.01
C GLN A 105 -10.72 5.75 18.80
N LYS A 106 -11.00 4.52 18.34
CA LYS A 106 -11.98 3.62 18.96
C LYS A 106 -11.28 2.49 19.70
N GLU A 107 -11.51 2.39 21.00
CA GLU A 107 -10.90 1.35 21.86
C GLU A 107 -11.20 -0.08 21.36
N GLU A 108 -12.37 -0.29 20.75
CA GLU A 108 -12.76 -1.59 20.19
C GLU A 108 -11.91 -2.03 18.99
N HIS A 109 -11.19 -1.11 18.34
CA HIS A 109 -10.37 -1.37 17.16
C HIS A 109 -8.89 -1.08 17.35
N SER A 110 -8.50 -0.45 18.45
CA SER A 110 -7.11 -0.14 18.76
C SER A 110 -6.88 -0.09 20.26
N GLU A 111 -5.88 -0.82 20.73
CA GLU A 111 -5.50 -0.83 22.15
C GLU A 111 -4.58 0.34 22.52
N ASP A 112 -3.72 0.74 21.57
CA ASP A 112 -2.67 1.74 21.80
C ASP A 112 -2.94 3.10 21.11
N GLY A 113 -3.98 3.18 20.27
CA GLY A 113 -4.28 4.37 19.48
C GLY A 113 -3.31 4.60 18.30
N LEU A 114 -2.37 3.68 18.06
CA LEU A 114 -1.32 3.79 17.04
C LEU A 114 -1.43 2.72 15.96
N THR A 115 -1.88 1.51 16.33
CA THR A 115 -2.03 0.37 15.44
C THR A 115 -3.40 -0.28 15.62
N LEU A 116 -3.95 -0.86 14.55
CA LEU A 116 -5.24 -1.55 14.59
C LEU A 116 -5.09 -2.95 15.18
N SER A 117 -5.97 -3.30 16.11
CA SER A 117 -6.13 -4.65 16.66
C SER A 117 -7.29 -5.42 16.00
N GLY A 118 -8.10 -4.75 15.19
CA GLY A 118 -9.22 -5.33 14.44
C GLY A 118 -9.54 -4.54 13.19
N PHE A 119 -10.10 -5.22 12.21
CA PHE A 119 -10.42 -4.67 10.88
C PHE A 119 -11.91 -4.85 10.62
N PRO A 120 -12.76 -3.85 10.98
CA PRO A 120 -14.23 -4.02 11.01
C PRO A 120 -14.89 -4.06 9.63
N TYR A 121 -14.21 -3.57 8.59
CA TYR A 121 -14.76 -3.54 7.24
C TYR A 121 -14.33 -4.77 6.46
N ASN A 122 -15.28 -5.51 5.86
CA ASN A 122 -15.01 -6.78 5.17
C ASN A 122 -13.95 -6.66 4.08
N GLN A 123 -14.01 -5.64 3.24
CA GLN A 123 -13.02 -5.45 2.17
C GLN A 123 -11.63 -5.15 2.73
N MET A 124 -11.54 -4.29 3.73
CA MET A 124 -10.29 -3.99 4.43
C MET A 124 -9.72 -5.25 5.09
N HIS A 125 -10.54 -6.01 5.80
CA HIS A 125 -10.14 -7.23 6.47
C HIS A 125 -9.56 -8.25 5.48
N HIS A 126 -10.27 -8.53 4.40
CA HIS A 126 -9.79 -9.45 3.36
C HIS A 126 -8.51 -8.97 2.67
N TYR A 127 -8.39 -7.67 2.44
CA TYR A 127 -7.18 -7.10 1.85
C TYR A 127 -5.97 -7.29 2.77
N VAL A 128 -6.10 -6.97 4.05
CA VAL A 128 -5.02 -7.16 5.04
C VAL A 128 -4.64 -8.64 5.16
N GLU A 129 -5.62 -9.54 5.19
CA GLU A 129 -5.35 -10.98 5.21
C GLU A 129 -4.56 -11.44 3.97
N LYS A 130 -4.93 -10.98 2.78
CA LYS A 130 -4.20 -11.32 1.54
C LYS A 130 -2.76 -10.82 1.57
N ILE A 131 -2.54 -9.59 2.01
CA ILE A 131 -1.19 -9.02 2.12
C ILE A 131 -0.34 -9.85 3.10
N THR A 132 -0.83 -10.06 4.32
CA THR A 132 -0.08 -10.75 5.37
C THR A 132 0.18 -12.21 5.05
N ALA A 133 -0.80 -12.90 4.47
CA ALA A 133 -0.64 -14.29 4.02
C ALA A 133 0.39 -14.39 2.89
N CYS A 134 0.31 -13.53 1.88
CA CYS A 134 1.24 -13.49 0.76
C CYS A 134 2.66 -13.18 1.23
N TYR A 135 2.81 -12.18 2.10
CA TYR A 135 4.09 -11.82 2.68
C TYR A 135 4.70 -12.96 3.50
N GLY A 136 3.89 -13.66 4.30
CA GLY A 136 4.34 -14.83 5.04
C GLY A 136 4.83 -15.98 4.13
N VAL A 137 4.14 -16.20 3.01
CA VAL A 137 4.58 -17.21 2.01
C VAL A 137 5.89 -16.79 1.36
N TYR A 138 6.00 -15.54 0.91
CA TYR A 138 7.21 -15.05 0.26
C TYR A 138 8.42 -15.05 1.20
N THR A 139 8.23 -14.65 2.45
CA THR A 139 9.29 -14.68 3.47
C THR A 139 9.79 -16.09 3.71
N ARG A 140 8.89 -17.08 3.74
CA ARG A 140 9.26 -18.48 3.92
C ARG A 140 10.02 -19.06 2.72
N LEU A 141 9.65 -18.65 1.50
CA LEU A 141 10.25 -19.19 0.26
C LEU A 141 11.55 -18.48 -0.13
N TYR A 142 11.64 -17.19 0.12
CA TYR A 142 12.69 -16.32 -0.42
C TYR A 142 13.40 -15.48 0.63
N GLY A 143 12.92 -15.48 1.87
CA GLY A 143 13.58 -14.76 2.96
C GLY A 143 14.95 -15.37 3.27
N THR A 144 15.92 -14.52 3.62
CA THR A 144 17.22 -14.99 4.13
C THR A 144 17.03 -15.56 5.53
N PRO A 145 17.68 -16.68 5.86
CA PRO A 145 17.61 -17.25 7.19
C PRO A 145 18.19 -16.35 8.26
#